data_d5bdecfe84ed9a8cfb30fe1163b453d7
#
_entry.id   d5bdecfe84ed9a8cfb30fe1163b453d7
#
_cell.length_a   1.000
_cell.length_b   1.000
_cell.length_c   1.000
_cell.angle_alpha   90.00
_cell.angle_beta   90.00
_cell.angle_gamma   90.00
#
_symmetry.space_group_name_H-M   'P 1'
#
loop_
_entity.id
_entity.type
_entity.pdbx_description
1 polymer ?
#
loop_
_entity_poly.entity_id
_entity_poly.type
_entity_poly.pdbx_seq_one_letter_code
_entity_poly.pdbx_strand_id
1 'polypeptide(L)'
;MNLLQKIAVMAMWVLLPLGVRGQALLPVVEKEMTVAERNAAQGFNDTIDRLDPDFVKVSFCMADPTDQTQDYLGITGHAFLRLQCPVFGLDYCFSYESEKIKGQLWDYLTGNLKMGMYAIPTDEYVEDYRVWKRAVHEYHINMPPDAEQRLWEMMDNHMLAEQDMQMNLFKFGCANTLLRYVERALAPTQIKYNWPDKFLTKSAMQITEEHLAEYYPWTMLGIRLIARKEYEGFTAPKQKVIFPSDLLEVWSCATINGEPLLEYVGDLVEAEPVVKQKSWFTPLFCGILVLIVCAGCVIGVFVRKRKK
;
A
#
# COMPACT_ATOMS: atom_id res chain seq x y z
N MET A 1 13.61 -6.14 -10.34
CA MET A 1 15.06 -6.05 -10.02
C MET A 1 15.79 -7.26 -10.56
N ASN A 2 16.83 -7.08 -11.38
CA ASN A 2 17.60 -8.20 -11.89
C ASN A 2 18.66 -8.65 -10.86
N LEU A 3 19.25 -9.84 -11.08
CA LEU A 3 20.23 -10.44 -10.16
C LEU A 3 21.43 -9.51 -9.85
N LEU A 4 21.82 -8.65 -10.80
CA LEU A 4 22.89 -7.66 -10.63
C LEU A 4 22.50 -6.54 -9.66
N GLN A 5 21.25 -6.10 -9.67
CA GLN A 5 20.75 -5.09 -8.71
C GLN A 5 20.66 -5.67 -7.29
N LYS A 6 20.27 -6.95 -7.15
CA LYS A 6 20.31 -7.64 -5.85
C LYS A 6 21.74 -7.79 -5.31
N ILE A 7 22.70 -8.06 -6.20
CA ILE A 7 24.13 -8.15 -5.83
C ILE A 7 24.67 -6.76 -5.46
N ALA A 8 24.25 -5.68 -6.12
CA ALA A 8 24.68 -4.32 -5.80
C ALA A 8 24.14 -3.86 -4.43
N VAL A 9 22.87 -4.16 -4.14
CA VAL A 9 22.26 -3.88 -2.82
C VAL A 9 22.96 -4.73 -1.73
N MET A 10 23.18 -6.03 -1.98
CA MET A 10 23.97 -6.86 -1.05
C MET A 10 25.42 -6.40 -0.89
N ALA A 11 26.07 -5.90 -1.96
CA ALA A 11 27.44 -5.39 -1.88
C ALA A 11 27.53 -4.08 -1.10
N MET A 12 26.50 -3.21 -1.17
CA MET A 12 26.41 -2.00 -0.34
C MET A 12 26.30 -2.32 1.15
N TRP A 13 25.61 -3.42 1.51
CA TRP A 13 25.50 -3.89 2.89
C TRP A 13 26.81 -4.57 3.42
N VAL A 14 27.64 -5.10 2.52
CA VAL A 14 28.92 -5.73 2.90
C VAL A 14 30.02 -4.68 3.13
N LEU A 15 29.89 -3.48 2.57
CA LEU A 15 30.86 -2.39 2.72
C LEU A 15 30.56 -1.44 3.89
N LEU A 16 29.40 -1.55 4.53
CA LEU A 16 29.17 -0.91 5.82
C LEU A 16 30.02 -1.61 6.89
N PRO A 17 30.77 -0.87 7.73
CA PRO A 17 31.58 -1.45 8.78
C PRO A 17 30.71 -2.35 9.64
N LEU A 18 31.20 -3.57 9.91
CA LEU A 18 30.55 -4.69 10.61
C LEU A 18 29.93 -4.37 11.99
N GLY A 19 29.87 -3.11 12.40
CA GLY A 19 29.31 -2.62 13.67
C GLY A 19 27.85 -2.19 13.62
N VAL A 20 27.20 -2.10 12.45
CA VAL A 20 25.83 -1.55 12.32
C VAL A 20 24.77 -2.62 12.06
N ARG A 21 25.15 -3.89 12.09
CA ARG A 21 24.19 -5.00 11.96
C ARG A 21 23.28 -5.07 13.19
N GLY A 22 22.01 -4.78 13.02
CA GLY A 22 20.96 -5.07 13.99
C GLY A 22 20.59 -3.95 14.96
N GLN A 23 21.07 -2.70 14.75
CA GLN A 23 20.54 -1.55 15.49
C GLN A 23 19.58 -0.77 14.63
N ALA A 24 18.42 -0.42 15.18
CA ALA A 24 17.50 0.53 14.55
C ALA A 24 18.28 1.79 14.17
N LEU A 25 18.03 2.35 12.98
CA LEU A 25 18.69 3.55 12.51
C LEU A 25 18.46 4.74 13.44
N LEU A 26 17.32 4.75 14.12
CA LEU A 26 16.95 5.78 15.08
C LEU A 26 16.64 5.15 16.45
N PRO A 27 17.35 5.55 17.50
CA PRO A 27 17.09 5.06 18.84
C PRO A 27 15.83 5.71 19.44
N VAL A 28 15.13 4.95 20.27
CA VAL A 28 13.96 5.44 21.03
C VAL A 28 14.38 6.58 21.97
N VAL A 29 13.59 7.64 21.99
CA VAL A 29 13.83 8.80 22.85
C VAL A 29 13.26 8.58 24.25
N GLU A 30 14.10 8.60 25.27
CA GLU A 30 13.68 8.58 26.65
C GLU A 30 13.27 9.98 27.11
N LYS A 31 12.00 10.19 27.49
CA LYS A 31 11.41 11.51 27.80
C LYS A 31 12.02 12.25 29.00
N GLU A 32 12.69 11.52 29.90
CA GLU A 32 13.20 12.08 31.17
C GLU A 32 14.62 12.61 31.08
N MET A 33 15.36 12.27 29.99
CA MET A 33 16.73 12.71 29.79
C MET A 33 16.79 14.03 29.04
N THR A 34 17.80 14.85 29.33
CA THR A 34 18.12 16.03 28.50
C THR A 34 18.55 15.60 27.08
N VAL A 35 18.48 16.53 26.13
CA VAL A 35 18.93 16.27 24.73
C VAL A 35 20.40 15.82 24.72
N ALA A 36 21.27 16.52 25.46
CA ALA A 36 22.69 16.17 25.54
C ALA A 36 22.93 14.77 26.12
N GLU A 37 22.23 14.40 27.20
CA GLU A 37 22.34 13.07 27.81
C GLU A 37 21.84 11.97 26.89
N ARG A 38 20.71 12.19 26.20
CA ARG A 38 20.20 11.23 25.23
C ARG A 38 21.17 11.01 24.07
N ASN A 39 21.68 12.12 23.51
CA ASN A 39 22.61 12.06 22.39
C ASN A 39 23.93 11.42 22.78
N ALA A 40 24.47 11.75 23.96
CA ALA A 40 25.68 11.12 24.48
C ALA A 40 25.54 9.61 24.70
N ALA A 41 24.41 9.16 25.29
CA ALA A 41 24.12 7.76 25.53
C ALA A 41 24.04 6.94 24.22
N GLN A 42 23.80 7.59 23.11
CA GLN A 42 23.61 6.97 21.80
C GLN A 42 24.70 7.30 20.79
N GLY A 43 25.75 8.03 21.23
CA GLY A 43 26.89 8.37 20.40
C GLY A 43 26.63 9.48 19.37
N PHE A 44 25.57 10.29 19.56
CA PHE A 44 25.28 11.44 18.70
C PHE A 44 25.93 12.73 19.20
N ASN A 45 26.01 13.72 18.31
CA ASN A 45 26.44 15.05 18.65
C ASN A 45 25.41 15.72 19.58
N ASP A 46 25.88 16.46 20.60
CA ASP A 46 25.03 17.21 21.56
C ASP A 46 24.11 18.25 20.92
N THR A 47 24.39 18.65 19.69
CA THR A 47 23.58 19.60 18.94
C THR A 47 22.33 19.00 18.25
N ILE A 48 22.20 17.67 18.27
CA ILE A 48 21.08 16.98 17.61
C ILE A 48 19.92 16.85 18.59
N ASP A 49 18.83 17.56 18.34
CA ASP A 49 17.58 17.38 19.07
C ASP A 49 16.65 16.40 18.33
N ARG A 50 16.45 15.24 18.92
CA ARG A 50 15.58 14.19 18.37
C ARG A 50 14.10 14.44 18.59
N LEU A 51 13.74 15.37 19.46
CA LEU A 51 12.37 15.82 19.64
C LEU A 51 12.04 17.04 18.77
N ASP A 52 13.03 17.51 17.97
CA ASP A 52 12.79 18.47 16.92
C ASP A 52 11.77 17.84 15.92
N PRO A 53 10.69 18.54 15.59
CA PRO A 53 9.72 18.08 14.58
C PRO A 53 10.32 17.78 13.21
N ASP A 54 11.47 18.40 12.90
CA ASP A 54 12.18 18.18 11.64
C ASP A 54 13.23 17.06 11.72
N PHE A 55 13.41 16.41 12.86
CA PHE A 55 14.40 15.34 13.00
C PHE A 55 14.05 14.11 12.17
N VAL A 56 12.80 13.65 12.23
CA VAL A 56 12.22 12.63 11.33
C VAL A 56 10.97 13.20 10.73
N LYS A 57 10.78 13.00 9.44
CA LYS A 57 9.55 13.35 8.73
C LYS A 57 8.97 12.09 8.12
N VAL A 58 7.68 11.90 8.32
CA VAL A 58 6.93 10.77 7.77
C VAL A 58 5.90 11.29 6.79
N SER A 59 5.95 10.76 5.57
CA SER A 59 4.95 11.05 4.54
C SER A 59 4.27 9.77 4.08
N PHE A 60 2.97 9.86 3.89
CA PHE A 60 2.17 8.91 3.14
C PHE A 60 2.28 9.24 1.65
N CYS A 61 2.68 8.26 0.85
CA CYS A 61 2.76 8.40 -0.59
C CYS A 61 1.75 7.49 -1.26
N MET A 62 1.03 8.04 -2.24
CA MET A 62 0.05 7.30 -3.04
C MET A 62 0.40 7.40 -4.50
N ALA A 63 0.66 6.25 -5.13
CA ALA A 63 0.80 6.15 -6.58
C ALA A 63 -0.57 5.86 -7.21
N ASP A 64 -0.90 6.61 -8.26
CA ASP A 64 -2.15 6.46 -9.00
C ASP A 64 -2.32 5.05 -9.58
N PRO A 65 -3.56 4.60 -9.79
CA PRO A 65 -3.82 3.38 -10.52
C PRO A 65 -3.23 3.41 -11.93
N THR A 66 -2.81 2.26 -12.44
CA THR A 66 -2.37 2.09 -13.84
C THR A 66 -3.41 1.28 -14.62
N ASP A 67 -3.42 1.45 -15.96
CA ASP A 67 -4.18 0.60 -16.88
C ASP A 67 -3.35 -0.57 -17.42
N GLN A 68 -2.08 -0.64 -17.05
CA GLN A 68 -1.18 -1.67 -17.55
C GLN A 68 -1.62 -3.05 -17.09
N THR A 69 -2.12 -3.84 -18.02
CA THR A 69 -2.61 -5.21 -17.78
C THR A 69 -1.53 -6.18 -17.30
N GLN A 70 -0.27 -5.77 -17.29
CA GLN A 70 0.86 -6.57 -16.82
C GLN A 70 1.14 -6.41 -15.34
N ASP A 71 0.62 -5.34 -14.71
CA ASP A 71 0.73 -5.07 -13.29
C ASP A 71 -0.65 -5.14 -12.63
N TYR A 72 -1.06 -6.35 -12.21
CA TYR A 72 -2.34 -6.56 -11.55
C TYR A 72 -2.45 -5.84 -10.19
N LEU A 73 -1.33 -5.53 -9.54
CA LEU A 73 -1.32 -4.80 -8.28
C LEU A 73 -1.50 -3.29 -8.54
N GLY A 74 -0.96 -2.81 -9.66
CA GLY A 74 -1.04 -1.40 -10.03
C GLY A 74 -2.44 -0.91 -10.40
N ILE A 75 -3.38 -1.79 -10.78
CA ILE A 75 -4.75 -1.40 -11.17
C ILE A 75 -5.54 -0.70 -10.04
N THR A 76 -5.14 -0.90 -8.81
CA THR A 76 -5.78 -0.31 -7.61
C THR A 76 -5.01 0.88 -7.05
N GLY A 77 -3.91 1.26 -7.66
CA GLY A 77 -2.95 2.17 -7.06
C GLY A 77 -1.98 1.45 -6.13
N HIS A 78 -1.06 2.21 -5.54
CA HIS A 78 -0.13 1.70 -4.53
C HIS A 78 0.04 2.72 -3.41
N ALA A 79 0.34 2.24 -2.19
CA ALA A 79 0.58 3.09 -1.03
C ALA A 79 1.85 2.63 -0.32
N PHE A 80 2.67 3.60 0.06
CA PHE A 80 3.92 3.40 0.77
C PHE A 80 4.22 4.59 1.68
N LEU A 81 5.23 4.46 2.53
CA LEU A 81 5.71 5.56 3.39
C LEU A 81 7.06 6.04 2.90
N ARG A 82 7.24 7.36 2.89
CA ARG A 82 8.53 8.01 2.78
C ARG A 82 8.95 8.49 4.15
N LEU A 83 10.14 8.07 4.59
CA LEU A 83 10.73 8.44 5.86
C LEU A 83 12.03 9.18 5.60
N GLN A 84 12.15 10.36 6.17
CA GLN A 84 13.29 11.23 6.00
C GLN A 84 13.92 11.56 7.35
N CYS A 85 15.26 11.60 7.40
CA CYS A 85 16.02 12.18 8.49
C CYS A 85 17.05 13.14 7.91
N PRO A 86 16.70 14.43 7.72
CA PRO A 86 17.55 15.40 7.04
C PRO A 86 18.93 15.57 7.70
N VAL A 87 18.98 15.45 9.02
CA VAL A 87 20.23 15.58 9.80
C VAL A 87 21.28 14.54 9.37
N PHE A 88 20.83 13.35 8.97
CA PHE A 88 21.69 12.25 8.50
C PHE A 88 21.68 12.07 6.99
N GLY A 89 20.95 12.91 6.25
CA GLY A 89 20.79 12.78 4.80
C GLY A 89 20.09 11.49 4.38
N LEU A 90 19.20 10.96 5.24
CA LEU A 90 18.43 9.75 4.96
C LEU A 90 17.08 10.11 4.34
N ASP A 91 16.72 9.44 3.25
CA ASP A 91 15.46 9.61 2.53
C ASP A 91 15.11 8.30 1.82
N TYR A 92 14.16 7.56 2.39
CA TYR A 92 13.80 6.22 1.96
C TYR A 92 12.30 6.03 1.83
N CYS A 93 11.90 5.31 0.77
CA CYS A 93 10.56 4.77 0.64
C CYS A 93 10.51 3.36 1.22
N PHE A 94 9.59 3.14 2.16
CA PHE A 94 9.28 1.83 2.73
C PHE A 94 8.03 1.28 2.08
N SER A 95 8.18 0.20 1.35
CA SER A 95 7.11 -0.40 0.57
C SER A 95 7.07 -1.91 0.69
N TYR A 96 5.87 -2.46 0.58
CA TYR A 96 5.67 -3.89 0.41
C TYR A 96 5.70 -4.24 -1.07
N GLU A 97 6.69 -5.04 -1.47
CA GLU A 97 6.90 -5.43 -2.84
C GLU A 97 6.91 -6.95 -3.01
N SER A 98 6.48 -7.41 -4.19
CA SER A 98 6.57 -8.82 -4.56
C SER A 98 7.73 -9.05 -5.51
N GLU A 99 8.54 -10.05 -5.22
CA GLU A 99 9.67 -10.40 -6.11
C GLU A 99 9.23 -10.97 -7.47
N LYS A 100 8.03 -11.54 -7.55
CA LYS A 100 7.54 -12.25 -8.74
C LYS A 100 6.07 -11.99 -8.99
N ILE A 101 5.75 -11.00 -9.78
CA ILE A 101 4.35 -10.72 -10.16
C ILE A 101 3.90 -11.60 -11.33
N LYS A 102 4.81 -11.94 -12.27
CA LYS A 102 4.47 -12.79 -13.42
C LYS A 102 4.21 -14.23 -13.01
N GLY A 103 3.02 -14.72 -13.28
CA GLY A 103 2.60 -16.11 -13.00
C GLY A 103 1.98 -16.33 -11.62
N GLN A 104 1.83 -15.29 -10.80
CA GLN A 104 1.26 -15.40 -9.45
C GLN A 104 -0.18 -14.88 -9.34
N LEU A 105 -0.88 -14.73 -10.46
CA LEU A 105 -2.28 -14.28 -10.45
C LEU A 105 -3.15 -15.14 -9.51
N TRP A 106 -2.90 -16.45 -9.47
CA TRP A 106 -3.63 -17.35 -8.58
C TRP A 106 -3.31 -17.10 -7.12
N ASP A 107 -2.03 -16.90 -6.79
CA ASP A 107 -1.62 -16.58 -5.41
C ASP A 107 -2.18 -15.22 -4.97
N TYR A 108 -2.22 -14.24 -5.86
CA TYR A 108 -2.87 -12.96 -5.63
C TYR A 108 -4.38 -13.11 -5.35
N LEU A 109 -5.09 -13.86 -6.21
CA LEU A 109 -6.54 -14.06 -6.08
C LEU A 109 -6.92 -14.90 -4.84
N THR A 110 -6.05 -15.82 -4.42
CA THR A 110 -6.27 -16.67 -3.24
C THR A 110 -5.71 -16.07 -1.96
N GLY A 111 -5.02 -14.91 -2.04
CA GLY A 111 -4.42 -14.23 -0.89
C GLY A 111 -3.16 -14.90 -0.34
N ASN A 112 -2.47 -15.69 -1.16
CA ASN A 112 -1.23 -16.39 -0.80
C ASN A 112 0.02 -15.72 -1.40
N LEU A 113 -0.11 -14.53 -2.02
CA LEU A 113 1.02 -13.81 -2.58
C LEU A 113 1.96 -13.36 -1.46
N LYS A 114 3.23 -13.74 -1.58
CA LYS A 114 4.26 -13.34 -0.65
C LYS A 114 4.81 -11.97 -1.00
N MET A 115 4.91 -11.10 -0.01
CA MET A 115 5.46 -9.76 -0.14
C MET A 115 6.47 -9.50 0.98
N GLY A 116 7.60 -8.90 0.63
CA GLY A 116 8.59 -8.40 1.57
C GLY A 116 8.49 -6.90 1.78
N MET A 117 8.94 -6.42 2.93
CA MET A 117 9.18 -5.00 3.18
C MET A 117 10.54 -4.62 2.62
N TYR A 118 10.59 -3.53 1.86
CA TYR A 118 11.83 -2.98 1.30
C TYR A 118 11.96 -1.51 1.67
N ALA A 119 13.17 -1.10 2.05
CA ALA A 119 13.57 0.30 2.15
C ALA A 119 14.44 0.64 0.95
N ILE A 120 13.98 1.53 0.10
CA ILE A 120 14.65 1.91 -1.15
C ILE A 120 14.87 3.43 -1.13
N PRO A 121 16.07 3.95 -1.48
CA PRO A 121 16.26 5.38 -1.61
C PRO A 121 15.16 6.02 -2.45
N THR A 122 14.61 7.15 -1.99
CA THR A 122 13.42 7.75 -2.60
C THR A 122 13.61 8.05 -4.08
N ASP A 123 14.75 8.62 -4.46
CA ASP A 123 15.04 8.95 -5.86
C ASP A 123 15.07 7.70 -6.77
N GLU A 124 15.60 6.59 -6.26
CA GLU A 124 15.63 5.30 -6.99
C GLU A 124 14.23 4.71 -7.09
N TYR A 125 13.45 4.77 -6.00
CA TYR A 125 12.12 4.19 -5.96
C TYR A 125 11.13 4.90 -6.88
N VAL A 126 11.15 6.23 -6.90
CA VAL A 126 10.22 7.01 -7.72
C VAL A 126 10.60 7.02 -9.21
N GLU A 127 11.83 6.62 -9.57
CA GLU A 127 12.25 6.56 -10.97
C GLU A 127 11.43 5.54 -11.77
N ASP A 128 11.09 4.41 -11.16
CA ASP A 128 10.20 3.43 -11.80
C ASP A 128 8.84 4.05 -12.15
N TYR A 129 8.29 4.88 -11.26
CA TYR A 129 7.01 5.56 -11.51
C TYR A 129 7.12 6.63 -12.60
N ARG A 130 8.26 7.33 -12.71
CA ARG A 130 8.54 8.26 -13.82
C ARG A 130 8.58 7.54 -15.16
N VAL A 131 9.28 6.40 -15.23
CA VAL A 131 9.34 5.55 -16.42
C VAL A 131 7.96 5.05 -16.82
N TRP A 132 7.14 4.68 -15.85
CA TRP A 132 5.77 4.20 -16.08
C TRP A 132 4.75 5.33 -16.29
N LYS A 133 5.17 6.60 -16.19
CA LYS A 133 4.29 7.78 -16.28
C LYS A 133 3.12 7.68 -15.32
N ARG A 134 3.41 7.37 -14.08
CA ARG A 134 2.43 7.15 -13.03
C ARG A 134 2.64 8.18 -11.93
N ALA A 135 1.64 9.01 -11.66
CA ALA A 135 1.72 10.04 -10.63
C ALA A 135 1.92 9.44 -9.25
N VAL A 136 2.70 10.13 -8.42
CA VAL A 136 2.92 9.79 -7.01
C VAL A 136 2.71 11.05 -6.18
N HIS A 137 1.66 11.05 -5.37
CA HIS A 137 1.25 12.14 -4.50
C HIS A 137 1.82 11.95 -3.11
N GLU A 138 2.38 13.01 -2.51
CA GLU A 138 2.96 12.99 -1.16
C GLU A 138 2.11 13.79 -0.19
N TYR A 139 1.85 13.21 0.98
CA TYR A 139 1.13 13.81 2.09
C TYR A 139 1.93 13.62 3.37
N HIS A 140 2.33 14.71 4.03
CA HIS A 140 2.93 14.64 5.36
C HIS A 140 1.91 14.10 6.37
N ILE A 141 2.34 13.21 7.27
CA ILE A 141 1.52 12.70 8.37
C ILE A 141 1.87 13.49 9.62
N ASN A 142 0.94 14.27 10.15
CA ASN A 142 1.13 15.08 11.36
C ASN A 142 1.22 14.16 12.59
N MET A 143 2.43 13.67 12.88
CA MET A 143 2.71 12.79 14.02
C MET A 143 3.58 13.52 15.06
N PRO A 144 3.48 13.18 16.35
CA PRO A 144 4.49 13.62 17.33
C PRO A 144 5.87 13.03 16.98
N PRO A 145 6.99 13.78 17.23
CA PRO A 145 8.35 13.34 16.87
C PRO A 145 8.73 11.94 17.41
N ASP A 146 8.29 11.63 18.63
CA ASP A 146 8.52 10.31 19.23
C ASP A 146 7.73 9.18 18.52
N ALA A 147 6.59 9.50 17.93
CA ALA A 147 5.82 8.53 17.14
C ALA A 147 6.43 8.31 15.75
N GLU A 148 6.97 9.35 15.12
CA GLU A 148 7.69 9.23 13.84
C GLU A 148 8.93 8.35 13.98
N GLN A 149 9.72 8.55 15.05
CA GLN A 149 10.88 7.72 15.35
C GLN A 149 10.46 6.25 15.61
N ARG A 150 9.40 6.03 16.40
CA ARG A 150 8.86 4.67 16.61
C ARG A 150 8.41 4.02 15.31
N LEU A 151 7.80 4.78 14.41
CA LEU A 151 7.38 4.25 13.11
C LEU A 151 8.57 3.81 12.28
N TRP A 152 9.62 4.64 12.20
CA TRP A 152 10.86 4.27 11.51
C TRP A 152 11.45 2.98 12.09
N GLU A 153 11.62 2.93 13.41
CA GLU A 153 12.15 1.75 14.10
C GLU A 153 11.31 0.49 13.82
N MET A 154 10.00 0.62 13.83
CA MET A 154 9.11 -0.51 13.52
C MET A 154 9.28 -1.00 12.07
N MET A 155 9.45 -0.08 11.13
CA MET A 155 9.66 -0.42 9.71
C MET A 155 11.01 -1.10 9.49
N ASP A 156 12.09 -0.54 10.08
CA ASP A 156 13.43 -1.13 10.04
C ASP A 156 13.44 -2.54 10.63
N ASN A 157 12.85 -2.72 11.81
CA ASN A 157 12.77 -4.02 12.46
C ASN A 157 11.98 -5.04 11.62
N HIS A 158 10.93 -4.61 10.96
CA HIS A 158 10.16 -5.48 10.06
C HIS A 158 10.99 -5.92 8.84
N MET A 159 11.68 -4.97 8.22
CA MET A 159 12.56 -5.23 7.08
C MET A 159 13.72 -6.17 7.47
N LEU A 160 14.37 -5.90 8.59
CA LEU A 160 15.50 -6.71 9.09
C LEU A 160 15.08 -8.13 9.51
N ALA A 161 13.83 -8.32 9.91
CA ALA A 161 13.31 -9.63 10.26
C ALA A 161 13.11 -10.55 9.03
N GLU A 162 13.26 -10.01 7.80
CA GLU A 162 13.09 -10.73 6.53
C GLU A 162 11.78 -11.56 6.48
N GLN A 163 10.75 -11.07 7.19
CA GLN A 163 9.50 -11.79 7.27
C GLN A 163 8.66 -11.50 6.02
N ASP A 164 8.52 -12.52 5.18
CA ASP A 164 7.53 -12.51 4.12
C ASP A 164 6.12 -12.38 4.73
N MET A 165 5.39 -11.34 4.35
CA MET A 165 3.96 -11.27 4.62
C MET A 165 3.20 -11.98 3.51
N GLN A 166 2.27 -12.86 3.86
CA GLN A 166 1.28 -13.33 2.91
C GLN A 166 0.30 -12.19 2.64
N MET A 167 0.38 -11.63 1.43
CA MET A 167 -0.62 -10.68 1.00
C MET A 167 -1.95 -11.39 0.86
N ASN A 168 -2.85 -11.04 1.73
CA ASN A 168 -4.27 -11.26 1.48
C ASN A 168 -4.83 -9.92 1.04
N LEU A 169 -5.24 -9.78 -0.21
CA LEU A 169 -5.78 -8.54 -0.80
C LEU A 169 -6.75 -7.81 0.14
N PHE A 170 -7.41 -8.55 1.02
CA PHE A 170 -8.48 -8.06 1.88
C PHE A 170 -8.03 -7.77 3.32
N LYS A 171 -7.04 -8.48 3.83
CA LYS A 171 -6.59 -8.36 5.24
C LYS A 171 -5.22 -7.72 5.40
N PHE A 172 -4.35 -7.87 4.39
CA PHE A 172 -2.96 -7.48 4.43
C PHE A 172 -2.52 -6.80 3.12
N GLY A 173 -3.34 -5.90 2.59
CA GLY A 173 -2.96 -5.00 1.50
C GLY A 173 -2.10 -3.83 2.01
N CYS A 174 -1.48 -3.08 1.10
CA CYS A 174 -0.66 -1.91 1.45
C CYS A 174 -1.44 -0.92 2.33
N ALA A 175 -2.67 -0.55 1.96
CA ALA A 175 -3.47 0.44 2.67
C ALA A 175 -3.74 0.07 4.13
N ASN A 176 -4.31 -1.12 4.38
CA ASN A 176 -4.66 -1.51 5.75
C ASN A 176 -3.44 -1.86 6.60
N THR A 177 -2.33 -2.24 5.99
CA THR A 177 -1.08 -2.48 6.69
C THR A 177 -0.47 -1.15 7.15
N LEU A 178 -0.39 -0.14 6.29
CA LEU A 178 0.09 1.19 6.67
C LEU A 178 -0.78 1.81 7.77
N LEU A 179 -2.11 1.69 7.66
CA LEU A 179 -3.02 2.15 8.69
C LEU A 179 -2.68 1.58 10.07
N ARG A 180 -2.39 0.27 10.14
CA ARG A 180 -2.02 -0.39 11.41
C ARG A 180 -0.65 0.05 11.94
N TYR A 181 0.33 0.26 11.05
CA TYR A 181 1.66 0.74 11.46
C TYR A 181 1.59 2.12 12.06
N VAL A 182 0.92 3.06 11.38
CA VAL A 182 0.75 4.44 11.85
C VAL A 182 0.00 4.48 13.18
N GLU A 183 -1.11 3.75 13.32
CA GLU A 183 -1.83 3.67 14.60
C GLU A 183 -0.98 3.10 15.73
N ARG A 184 -0.20 2.05 15.46
CA ARG A 184 0.65 1.43 16.45
C ARG A 184 1.79 2.36 16.87
N ALA A 185 2.38 3.09 15.94
CA ALA A 185 3.42 4.07 16.23
C ALA A 185 2.88 5.26 17.03
N LEU A 186 1.65 5.66 16.81
CA LEU A 186 1.00 6.75 17.53
C LEU A 186 0.60 6.41 18.95
N ALA A 187 0.47 5.13 19.32
CA ALA A 187 0.02 4.74 20.65
C ALA A 187 0.91 5.39 21.75
N PRO A 188 0.32 5.92 22.85
CA PRO A 188 -1.09 5.84 23.26
C PRO A 188 -2.01 6.89 22.60
N THR A 189 -1.49 7.84 21.81
CA THR A 189 -2.30 8.83 21.10
C THR A 189 -3.17 8.13 20.05
N GLN A 190 -4.41 8.58 19.91
CA GLN A 190 -5.35 7.95 18.97
C GLN A 190 -5.73 8.90 17.86
N ILE A 191 -5.84 8.34 16.66
CA ILE A 191 -6.44 9.03 15.51
C ILE A 191 -7.95 9.11 15.74
N LYS A 192 -8.49 10.32 15.62
CA LYS A 192 -9.92 10.54 15.59
C LYS A 192 -10.41 10.45 14.14
N TYR A 193 -11.06 9.35 13.82
CA TYR A 193 -11.62 9.12 12.50
C TYR A 193 -12.97 9.79 12.32
N ASN A 194 -13.12 10.58 11.28
CA ASN A 194 -14.40 11.05 10.76
C ASN A 194 -14.73 10.21 9.53
N TRP A 195 -15.28 9.02 9.75
CA TRP A 195 -15.49 8.04 8.69
C TRP A 195 -16.38 8.57 7.58
N PRO A 196 -15.94 8.57 6.29
CA PRO A 196 -16.81 8.85 5.17
C PRO A 196 -18.00 7.86 5.11
N ASP A 197 -19.17 8.34 4.69
CA ASP A 197 -20.43 7.59 4.73
C ASP A 197 -20.35 6.21 4.05
N LYS A 198 -19.56 6.09 2.99
CA LYS A 198 -19.40 4.81 2.28
C LYS A 198 -18.90 3.68 3.20
N PHE A 199 -18.01 3.99 4.17
CA PHE A 199 -17.48 2.98 5.10
C PHE A 199 -18.48 2.62 6.19
N LEU A 200 -19.44 3.50 6.48
CA LEU A 200 -20.49 3.26 7.47
C LEU A 200 -21.66 2.46 6.86
N THR A 201 -22.02 2.76 5.62
CA THR A 201 -23.27 2.30 5.00
C THR A 201 -23.10 1.15 4.02
N LYS A 202 -21.94 1.07 3.31
CA LYS A 202 -21.69 0.05 2.29
C LYS A 202 -20.93 -1.14 2.86
N SER A 203 -21.13 -2.31 2.27
CA SER A 203 -20.28 -3.48 2.54
C SER A 203 -18.91 -3.32 1.87
N ALA A 204 -17.91 -4.06 2.34
CA ALA A 204 -16.60 -4.09 1.70
C ALA A 204 -16.67 -4.54 0.22
N MET A 205 -17.60 -5.46 -0.10
CA MET A 205 -17.84 -5.90 -1.48
C MET A 205 -18.37 -4.76 -2.36
N GLN A 206 -19.32 -3.96 -1.87
CA GLN A 206 -19.85 -2.82 -2.62
C GLN A 206 -18.78 -1.76 -2.87
N ILE A 207 -17.94 -1.47 -1.87
CA ILE A 207 -16.79 -0.54 -2.04
C ILE A 207 -15.84 -1.08 -3.12
N THR A 208 -15.52 -2.38 -3.09
CA THR A 208 -14.66 -3.01 -4.09
C THR A 208 -15.29 -2.98 -5.50
N GLU A 209 -16.60 -3.18 -5.60
CA GLU A 209 -17.33 -3.08 -6.86
C GLU A 209 -17.22 -1.68 -7.47
N GLU A 210 -17.30 -0.63 -6.68
CA GLU A 210 -17.15 0.76 -7.14
C GLU A 210 -15.76 1.02 -7.73
N HIS A 211 -14.72 0.40 -7.17
CA HIS A 211 -13.36 0.53 -7.69
C HIS A 211 -13.08 -0.28 -8.95
N LEU A 212 -13.66 -1.50 -9.07
CA LEU A 212 -13.21 -2.48 -10.06
C LEU A 212 -14.26 -2.85 -11.11
N ALA A 213 -15.56 -2.84 -10.81
CA ALA A 213 -16.55 -3.50 -11.67
C ALA A 213 -16.64 -2.89 -13.07
N GLU A 214 -16.46 -1.59 -13.20
CA GLU A 214 -16.60 -0.87 -14.46
C GLU A 214 -15.43 -1.13 -15.43
N TYR A 215 -14.22 -1.23 -14.90
CA TYR A 215 -12.98 -1.33 -15.69
C TYR A 215 -12.40 -2.75 -15.71
N TYR A 216 -12.59 -3.50 -14.63
CA TYR A 216 -12.03 -4.84 -14.44
C TYR A 216 -13.11 -5.87 -14.07
N PRO A 217 -14.15 -6.07 -14.93
CA PRO A 217 -15.32 -6.91 -14.60
C PRO A 217 -14.96 -8.37 -14.38
N TRP A 218 -13.92 -8.89 -15.02
CA TRP A 218 -13.45 -10.27 -14.83
C TRP A 218 -12.73 -10.46 -13.50
N THR A 219 -11.91 -9.48 -13.10
CA THR A 219 -11.27 -9.45 -11.78
C THR A 219 -12.35 -9.40 -10.70
N MET A 220 -13.37 -8.54 -10.87
CA MET A 220 -14.49 -8.46 -9.94
C MET A 220 -15.29 -9.75 -9.84
N LEU A 221 -15.51 -10.45 -10.96
CA LEU A 221 -16.13 -11.79 -10.94
C LEU A 221 -15.29 -12.79 -10.14
N GLY A 222 -13.97 -12.81 -10.34
CA GLY A 222 -13.04 -13.64 -9.57
C GLY A 222 -13.15 -13.38 -8.07
N ILE A 223 -13.12 -12.09 -7.68
CA ILE A 223 -13.27 -11.66 -6.28
C ILE A 223 -14.60 -12.14 -5.69
N ARG A 224 -15.72 -11.96 -6.40
CA ARG A 224 -17.03 -12.43 -5.93
C ARG A 224 -17.09 -13.95 -5.72
N LEU A 225 -16.42 -14.72 -6.56
CA LEU A 225 -16.43 -16.18 -6.48
C LEU A 225 -15.53 -16.71 -5.36
N ILE A 226 -14.37 -16.10 -5.15
CA ILE A 226 -13.32 -16.63 -4.26
C ILE A 226 -13.40 -15.98 -2.87
N ALA A 227 -13.59 -14.67 -2.81
CA ALA A 227 -13.42 -13.89 -1.59
C ALA A 227 -14.71 -13.43 -0.91
N ARG A 228 -15.87 -13.80 -1.44
CA ARG A 228 -17.18 -13.35 -0.94
C ARG A 228 -17.33 -13.52 0.57
N LYS A 229 -16.98 -14.69 1.10
CA LYS A 229 -17.13 -14.99 2.53
C LYS A 229 -16.24 -14.13 3.42
N GLU A 230 -15.05 -13.75 2.94
CA GLU A 230 -14.14 -12.89 3.68
C GLU A 230 -14.67 -11.46 3.74
N TYR A 231 -15.20 -10.93 2.64
CA TYR A 231 -15.82 -9.61 2.59
C TYR A 231 -17.08 -9.49 3.47
N GLU A 232 -17.87 -10.55 3.55
CA GLU A 232 -19.04 -10.59 4.46
C GLU A 232 -18.63 -10.47 5.93
N GLY A 233 -17.40 -10.87 6.28
CA GLY A 233 -16.84 -10.73 7.64
C GLY A 233 -16.36 -9.32 7.98
N PHE A 234 -16.24 -8.40 7.01
CA PHE A 234 -15.74 -7.03 7.24
C PHE A 234 -16.90 -6.11 7.66
N THR A 235 -17.15 -6.05 8.95
CA THR A 235 -18.22 -5.24 9.53
C THR A 235 -17.76 -3.86 10.00
N ALA A 236 -16.55 -3.76 10.57
CA ALA A 236 -16.01 -2.49 11.06
C ALA A 236 -15.51 -1.59 9.89
N PRO A 237 -15.72 -0.26 9.96
CA PRO A 237 -15.27 0.67 8.92
C PRO A 237 -13.79 0.51 8.55
N LYS A 238 -12.92 0.34 9.54
CA LYS A 238 -11.48 0.13 9.36
C LYS A 238 -11.14 -1.10 8.49
N GLN A 239 -11.91 -2.17 8.60
CA GLN A 239 -11.70 -3.39 7.81
C GLN A 239 -12.05 -3.20 6.33
N LYS A 240 -12.81 -2.16 6.01
CA LYS A 240 -13.25 -1.84 4.66
C LYS A 240 -12.27 -0.92 3.91
N VAL A 241 -11.21 -0.46 4.57
CA VAL A 241 -10.13 0.34 3.95
C VAL A 241 -9.20 -0.63 3.22
N ILE A 242 -9.47 -0.91 1.96
CA ILE A 242 -8.80 -1.93 1.17
C ILE A 242 -7.83 -1.30 0.16
N PHE A 243 -8.25 -0.20 -0.48
CA PHE A 243 -7.49 0.46 -1.54
C PHE A 243 -6.69 1.66 -1.03
N PRO A 244 -5.56 2.02 -1.69
CA PRO A 244 -4.79 3.22 -1.37
C PRO A 244 -5.63 4.50 -1.34
N SER A 245 -6.51 4.68 -2.31
CA SER A 245 -7.44 5.81 -2.37
C SER A 245 -8.46 5.84 -1.22
N ASP A 246 -8.87 4.67 -0.72
CA ASP A 246 -9.72 4.58 0.47
C ASP A 246 -8.96 5.05 1.72
N LEU A 247 -7.68 4.67 1.85
CA LEU A 247 -6.84 5.11 2.95
C LEU A 247 -6.63 6.63 2.91
N LEU A 248 -6.33 7.18 1.73
CA LEU A 248 -6.20 8.62 1.54
C LEU A 248 -7.49 9.34 1.96
N GLU A 249 -8.66 8.88 1.51
CA GLU A 249 -9.94 9.50 1.86
C GLU A 249 -10.21 9.48 3.37
N VAL A 250 -9.95 8.34 4.02
CA VAL A 250 -10.15 8.19 5.47
C VAL A 250 -9.18 9.06 6.25
N TRP A 251 -7.91 9.11 5.87
CA TRP A 251 -6.91 9.90 6.58
C TRP A 251 -7.06 11.40 6.31
N SER A 252 -7.56 11.81 5.14
CA SER A 252 -7.88 13.22 4.84
C SER A 252 -9.02 13.76 5.70
N CYS A 253 -9.92 12.88 6.18
CA CYS A 253 -11.00 13.25 7.09
C CYS A 253 -10.63 13.06 8.56
N ALA A 254 -9.46 12.48 8.87
CA ALA A 254 -9.05 12.17 10.23
C ALA A 254 -8.28 13.33 10.88
N THR A 255 -8.28 13.34 12.20
CA THR A 255 -7.54 14.33 13.01
C THR A 255 -6.73 13.66 14.10
N ILE A 256 -5.64 14.30 14.50
CA ILE A 256 -4.83 13.95 15.65
C ILE A 256 -4.63 15.19 16.51
N ASN A 257 -4.90 15.10 17.82
CA ASN A 257 -4.84 16.24 18.73
C ASN A 257 -5.63 17.49 18.29
N GLY A 258 -6.63 17.31 17.42
CA GLY A 258 -7.46 18.41 16.87
C GLY A 258 -7.00 18.97 15.53
N GLU A 259 -5.80 18.61 15.08
CA GLU A 259 -5.24 19.02 13.77
C GLU A 259 -5.50 17.95 12.70
N PRO A 260 -5.53 18.30 11.41
CA PRO A 260 -5.61 17.34 10.32
C PRO A 260 -4.49 16.30 10.40
N LEU A 261 -4.82 15.02 10.13
CA LEU A 261 -3.82 13.95 10.11
C LEU A 261 -2.88 14.07 8.91
N LEU A 262 -3.38 14.48 7.76
CA LEU A 262 -2.61 14.62 6.53
C LEU A 262 -2.53 16.08 6.07
N GLU A 263 -1.36 16.44 5.55
CA GLU A 263 -1.11 17.68 4.83
C GLU A 263 -0.49 17.37 3.47
N TYR A 264 -1.09 17.86 2.39
CA TYR A 264 -0.56 17.66 1.04
C TYR A 264 0.73 18.46 0.85
N VAL A 265 1.80 17.78 0.46
CA VAL A 265 3.14 18.37 0.24
C VAL A 265 3.36 18.71 -1.23
N GLY A 266 2.98 17.80 -2.12
CA GLY A 266 3.21 17.91 -3.57
C GLY A 266 3.25 16.56 -4.24
N ASP A 267 3.66 16.55 -5.50
CA ASP A 267 3.84 15.34 -6.27
C ASP A 267 5.33 14.98 -6.38
N LEU A 268 5.70 13.77 -5.94
CA LEU A 268 7.04 13.22 -6.18
C LEU A 268 7.25 12.88 -7.66
N VAL A 269 6.17 12.50 -8.33
CA VAL A 269 6.12 12.26 -9.76
C VAL A 269 4.84 12.87 -10.32
N GLU A 270 5.00 13.85 -11.22
CA GLU A 270 3.89 14.40 -11.99
C GLU A 270 3.63 13.52 -13.21
N ALA A 271 2.39 13.16 -13.45
CA ALA A 271 1.94 12.46 -14.65
C ALA A 271 0.49 12.79 -14.95
N GLU A 272 0.12 12.69 -16.22
CA GLU A 272 -1.28 12.82 -16.62
C GLU A 272 -2.10 11.65 -16.07
N PRO A 273 -3.31 11.91 -15.53
CA PRO A 273 -4.16 10.86 -15.03
C PRO A 273 -4.44 9.79 -16.08
N VAL A 274 -4.29 8.53 -15.69
CA VAL A 274 -4.59 7.41 -16.58
C VAL A 274 -6.08 7.36 -16.89
N VAL A 275 -6.42 7.53 -18.17
CA VAL A 275 -7.80 7.39 -18.65
C VAL A 275 -8.13 5.91 -18.75
N LYS A 276 -8.78 5.37 -17.73
CA LYS A 276 -9.24 3.98 -17.73
C LYS A 276 -10.34 3.80 -18.78
N GLN A 277 -10.18 2.78 -19.63
CA GLN A 277 -11.19 2.42 -20.62
C GLN A 277 -12.17 1.40 -20.04
N LYS A 278 -13.47 1.65 -20.22
CA LYS A 278 -14.51 0.69 -19.84
C LYS A 278 -14.39 -0.58 -20.67
N SER A 279 -14.38 -1.73 -20.02
CA SER A 279 -14.35 -3.02 -20.72
C SER A 279 -15.74 -3.32 -21.31
N TRP A 280 -15.83 -3.45 -22.64
CA TRP A 280 -17.03 -3.95 -23.32
C TRP A 280 -17.17 -5.47 -23.21
N PHE A 281 -16.04 -6.18 -23.03
CA PHE A 281 -15.99 -7.63 -22.86
C PHE A 281 -16.22 -7.99 -21.41
N THR A 282 -17.49 -8.08 -21.03
CA THR A 282 -17.88 -8.34 -19.63
C THR A 282 -18.36 -9.78 -19.45
N PRO A 283 -18.31 -10.34 -18.22
CA PRO A 283 -18.88 -11.65 -17.91
C PRO A 283 -20.37 -11.75 -18.28
N LEU A 284 -21.12 -10.67 -18.11
CA LEU A 284 -22.54 -10.60 -18.50
C LEU A 284 -22.70 -10.75 -20.01
N PHE A 285 -21.91 -10.02 -20.80
CA PHE A 285 -21.92 -10.12 -22.26
C PHE A 285 -21.63 -11.56 -22.71
N CYS A 286 -20.59 -12.19 -22.14
CA CYS A 286 -20.25 -13.58 -22.44
C CYS A 286 -21.37 -14.54 -22.03
N GLY A 287 -21.99 -14.35 -20.88
CA GLY A 287 -23.14 -15.13 -20.43
C GLY A 287 -24.32 -15.04 -21.40
N ILE A 288 -24.66 -13.85 -21.87
CA ILE A 288 -25.71 -13.64 -22.88
C ILE A 288 -25.35 -14.36 -24.18
N LEU A 289 -24.12 -14.25 -24.64
CA LEU A 289 -23.64 -14.89 -25.87
C LEU A 289 -23.75 -16.42 -25.79
N VAL A 290 -23.34 -17.00 -24.66
CA VAL A 290 -23.49 -18.43 -24.40
C VAL A 290 -24.96 -18.86 -24.42
N LEU A 291 -25.84 -18.07 -23.77
CA LEU A 291 -27.28 -18.37 -23.79
C LEU A 291 -27.88 -18.35 -25.20
N ILE A 292 -27.48 -17.38 -26.03
CA ILE A 292 -27.93 -17.31 -27.44
C ILE A 292 -27.47 -18.54 -28.22
N VAL A 293 -26.21 -18.95 -28.06
CA VAL A 293 -25.66 -20.13 -28.72
C VAL A 293 -26.39 -21.41 -28.26
N CYS A 294 -26.60 -21.55 -26.96
CA CYS A 294 -27.36 -22.72 -26.42
C CYS A 294 -28.78 -22.73 -26.94
N ALA A 295 -29.49 -21.62 -26.97
CA ALA A 295 -30.83 -21.51 -27.50
C ALA A 295 -30.86 -21.89 -28.99
N GLY A 296 -29.91 -21.39 -29.77
CA GLY A 296 -29.75 -21.76 -31.20
C GLY A 296 -29.51 -23.24 -31.42
N CYS A 297 -28.69 -23.88 -30.58
CA CYS A 297 -28.47 -25.32 -30.63
C CYS A 297 -29.75 -26.12 -30.32
N VAL A 298 -30.49 -25.71 -29.29
CA VAL A 298 -31.77 -26.38 -28.92
C VAL A 298 -32.79 -26.26 -30.05
N ILE A 299 -32.97 -25.07 -30.62
CA ILE A 299 -33.85 -24.81 -31.76
C ILE A 299 -33.43 -25.68 -32.97
N GLY A 300 -32.14 -25.76 -33.27
CA GLY A 300 -31.57 -26.56 -34.35
C GLY A 300 -31.89 -28.07 -34.18
N VAL A 301 -31.82 -28.59 -32.95
CA VAL A 301 -32.20 -29.98 -32.64
C VAL A 301 -33.69 -30.21 -32.85
N PHE A 302 -34.53 -29.26 -32.40
CA PHE A 302 -35.99 -29.36 -32.58
C PHE A 302 -36.40 -29.33 -34.07
N VAL A 303 -35.80 -28.42 -34.86
CA VAL A 303 -36.07 -28.33 -36.30
C VAL A 303 -35.62 -29.61 -37.04
N ARG A 304 -34.48 -30.18 -36.67
CA ARG A 304 -34.04 -31.50 -37.24
C ARG A 304 -34.97 -32.63 -36.89
N LYS A 305 -35.51 -32.69 -35.66
CA LYS A 305 -36.48 -33.74 -35.26
C LYS A 305 -37.83 -33.62 -35.97
N ARG A 306 -38.24 -32.39 -36.38
CA ARG A 306 -39.50 -32.20 -37.14
C ARG A 306 -39.36 -32.51 -38.62
N LYS A 307 -38.15 -32.58 -39.17
CA LYS A 307 -37.88 -32.91 -40.57
C LYS A 307 -37.61 -34.41 -40.82
N LYS A 308 -37.57 -35.21 -39.75
CA LYS A 308 -37.60 -36.68 -39.80
C LYS A 308 -38.99 -37.19 -39.44
#